data_e85543d9d04af1314950344f5aad51c9
#
_entry.id   e85543d9d04af1314950344f5aad51c9
#
_cell.length_a   1.000
_cell.length_b   1.000
_cell.length_c   1.000
_cell.angle_alpha   90.00
_cell.angle_beta   90.00
_cell.angle_gamma   90.00
#
_symmetry.space_group_name_H-M   'P 1'
#
loop_
_entity.id
_entity.type
_entity.pdbx_description
1 polymer ?
#
loop_
_entity_poly.entity_id
_entity_poly.type
_entity_poly.pdbx_seq_one_letter_code
_entity_poly.pdbx_strand_id
1 'polypeptide(L)'
;MDFALIVAPIVGILALLFAFYKASSIDKANPGNDRMKEIASFIEEGAMAFLQREYKALLMFVAILFVVLIIGINWQTAISFLVGALFSALAGYFGMKVATKANVRTANAAMEEGMNKALNIAFSGGSVMGMSVVGLGIIGVSILYILFPDPAIVTGFGLG
;
A
#
# COMPACT_ATOMS: atom_id res chain seq x y z
N MET A 1 23.52 -5.10 -18.16
CA MET A 1 22.38 -4.79 -17.28
C MET A 1 22.80 -3.59 -16.46
N ASP A 2 22.09 -2.49 -16.58
CA ASP A 2 22.46 -1.28 -15.89
C ASP A 2 22.38 -1.49 -14.37
N PHE A 3 23.37 -0.98 -13.65
CA PHE A 3 23.47 -1.07 -12.19
C PHE A 3 22.17 -0.66 -11.48
N ALA A 4 21.47 0.33 -12.03
CA ALA A 4 20.18 0.80 -11.53
C ALA A 4 19.08 -0.28 -11.55
N LEU A 5 19.05 -1.15 -12.59
CA LEU A 5 18.05 -2.22 -12.72
C LEU A 5 18.20 -3.33 -11.67
N ILE A 6 19.41 -3.49 -11.11
CA ILE A 6 19.67 -4.45 -10.04
C ILE A 6 19.39 -3.82 -8.68
N VAL A 7 19.81 -2.56 -8.50
CA VAL A 7 19.68 -1.86 -7.21
C VAL A 7 18.23 -1.47 -6.90
N ALA A 8 17.46 -1.05 -7.90
CA ALA A 8 16.09 -0.57 -7.67
C ALA A 8 15.18 -1.62 -6.99
N PRO A 9 15.06 -2.86 -7.46
CA PRO A 9 14.22 -3.87 -6.77
C PRO A 9 14.73 -4.20 -5.37
N ILE A 10 16.06 -4.14 -5.13
CA ILE A 10 16.62 -4.34 -3.78
C ILE A 10 16.16 -3.23 -2.84
N VAL A 11 16.22 -1.98 -3.28
CA VAL A 11 15.69 -0.83 -2.50
C VAL A 11 14.20 -0.98 -2.24
N GLY A 12 13.42 -1.44 -3.23
CA GLY A 12 12.00 -1.73 -3.06
C GLY A 12 11.73 -2.81 -1.99
N ILE A 13 12.51 -3.89 -1.98
CA ILE A 13 12.43 -4.94 -0.95
C ILE A 13 12.77 -4.37 0.43
N LEU A 14 13.83 -3.56 0.54
CA LEU A 14 14.20 -2.92 1.81
C LEU A 14 13.08 -1.99 2.33
N ALA A 15 12.40 -1.27 1.42
CA ALA A 15 11.24 -0.45 1.77
C ALA A 15 10.09 -1.29 2.35
N LEU A 16 9.78 -2.44 1.74
CA LEU A 16 8.75 -3.35 2.24
C LEU A 16 9.13 -4.00 3.59
N LEU A 17 10.39 -4.37 3.77
CA LEU A 17 10.90 -4.88 5.05
C LEU A 17 10.78 -3.83 6.16
N PHE A 18 11.11 -2.57 5.84
CA PHE A 18 10.92 -1.46 6.78
C PHE A 18 9.45 -1.23 7.11
N ALA A 19 8.55 -1.28 6.11
CA ALA A 19 7.11 -1.17 6.32
C ALA A 19 6.60 -2.28 7.25
N PHE A 20 7.03 -3.52 7.01
CA PHE A 20 6.68 -4.66 7.87
C PHE A 20 7.20 -4.50 9.31
N TYR A 21 8.45 -4.06 9.47
CA TYR A 21 9.02 -3.78 10.79
C TYR A 21 8.20 -2.71 11.56
N LYS A 22 7.83 -1.62 10.88
CA LYS A 22 7.00 -0.56 11.46
C LYS A 22 5.59 -1.03 11.81
N ALA A 23 4.95 -1.80 10.94
CA ALA A 23 3.64 -2.40 11.20
C ALA A 23 3.67 -3.31 12.45
N SER A 24 4.70 -4.17 12.56
CA SER A 24 4.91 -5.02 13.73
C SER A 24 5.16 -4.21 15.01
N SER A 25 5.85 -3.07 14.91
CA SER A 25 6.07 -2.17 16.06
C SER A 25 4.76 -1.54 16.54
N ILE A 26 3.87 -1.16 15.61
CA ILE A 26 2.54 -0.63 15.93
C ILE A 26 1.71 -1.70 16.64
N ASP A 27 1.71 -2.95 16.16
CA ASP A 27 0.93 -4.03 16.75
C ASP A 27 1.30 -4.31 18.22
N LYS A 28 2.55 -4.03 18.61
CA LYS A 28 3.04 -4.18 19.99
C LYS A 28 2.65 -3.03 20.92
N ALA A 29 2.23 -1.88 20.38
CA ALA A 29 1.82 -0.74 21.18
C ALA A 29 0.47 -1.00 21.87
N ASN A 30 0.28 -0.46 23.08
CA ASN A 30 -0.91 -0.65 23.86
C ASN A 30 -2.15 -0.03 23.19
N PRO A 31 -3.21 -0.80 22.90
CA PRO A 31 -4.43 -0.28 22.28
C PRO A 31 -5.36 0.45 23.26
N GLY A 32 -5.00 0.55 24.53
CA GLY A 32 -5.78 1.20 25.56
C GLY A 32 -6.86 0.33 26.20
N ASN A 33 -7.84 0.99 26.82
CA ASN A 33 -8.91 0.33 27.56
C ASN A 33 -9.97 -0.34 26.64
N ASP A 34 -10.90 -1.07 27.24
CA ASP A 34 -11.88 -1.86 26.47
C ASP A 34 -12.83 -0.97 25.65
N ARG A 35 -13.16 0.23 26.13
CA ARG A 35 -13.96 1.19 25.36
C ARG A 35 -13.22 1.69 24.11
N MET A 36 -11.92 1.93 24.22
CA MET A 36 -11.08 2.33 23.09
C MET A 36 -10.99 1.21 22.05
N LYS A 37 -10.82 -0.04 22.50
CA LYS A 37 -10.81 -1.22 21.61
C LYS A 37 -12.14 -1.42 20.91
N GLU A 38 -13.26 -1.24 21.61
CA GLU A 38 -14.61 -1.32 21.03
C GLU A 38 -14.81 -0.27 19.93
N ILE A 39 -14.45 1.00 20.18
CA ILE A 39 -14.53 2.05 19.17
C ILE A 39 -13.59 1.74 17.98
N ALA A 40 -12.38 1.26 18.25
CA ALA A 40 -11.41 0.88 17.22
C ALA A 40 -11.95 -0.24 16.32
N SER A 41 -12.68 -1.23 16.88
CA SER A 41 -13.31 -2.29 16.07
C SER A 41 -14.38 -1.76 15.12
N PHE A 42 -15.19 -0.80 15.53
CA PHE A 42 -16.16 -0.14 14.66
C PHE A 42 -15.50 0.66 13.53
N ILE A 43 -14.39 1.33 13.84
CA ILE A 43 -13.60 2.07 12.83
C ILE A 43 -13.00 1.09 11.82
N GLU A 44 -12.43 -0.03 12.29
CA GLU A 44 -11.86 -1.06 11.41
C GLU A 44 -12.94 -1.69 10.52
N GLU A 45 -14.10 -2.04 11.08
CA GLU A 45 -15.23 -2.57 10.33
C GLU A 45 -15.70 -1.60 9.24
N GLY A 46 -15.87 -0.33 9.59
CA GLY A 46 -16.24 0.72 8.62
C GLY A 46 -15.20 0.90 7.52
N ALA A 47 -13.90 0.89 7.87
CA ALA A 47 -12.81 1.01 6.90
C ALA A 47 -12.75 -0.20 5.96
N MET A 48 -12.94 -1.42 6.46
CA MET A 48 -12.96 -2.62 5.63
C MET A 48 -14.21 -2.67 4.72
N ALA A 49 -15.37 -2.25 5.22
CA ALA A 49 -16.58 -2.13 4.40
C ALA A 49 -16.43 -1.11 3.27
N PHE A 50 -15.79 0.03 3.56
CA PHE A 50 -15.42 1.05 2.56
C PHE A 50 -14.53 0.46 1.47
N LEU A 51 -13.41 -0.18 1.85
CA LEU A 51 -12.48 -0.81 0.90
C LEU A 51 -13.15 -1.86 0.02
N GLN A 52 -14.01 -2.71 0.61
CA GLN A 52 -14.74 -3.72 -0.17
C GLN A 52 -15.64 -3.09 -1.23
N ARG A 53 -16.31 -2.00 -0.90
CA ARG A 53 -17.18 -1.29 -1.84
C ARG A 53 -16.38 -0.60 -2.95
N GLU A 54 -15.30 0.05 -2.58
CA GLU A 54 -14.38 0.73 -3.50
C GLU A 54 -13.74 -0.27 -4.47
N TYR A 55 -13.22 -1.39 -3.97
CA TYR A 55 -12.58 -2.41 -4.81
C TYR A 55 -13.55 -3.07 -5.80
N LYS A 56 -14.84 -3.18 -5.46
CA LYS A 56 -15.85 -3.64 -6.44
C LYS A 56 -16.02 -2.65 -7.59
N ALA A 57 -16.02 -1.35 -7.30
CA ALA A 57 -16.10 -0.31 -8.33
C ALA A 57 -14.82 -0.26 -9.16
N LEU A 58 -13.65 -0.33 -8.50
CA LEU A 58 -12.35 -0.38 -9.16
C LEU A 58 -12.20 -1.60 -10.07
N LEU A 59 -12.66 -2.77 -9.64
CA LEU A 59 -12.62 -3.99 -10.45
C LEU A 59 -13.33 -3.82 -11.80
N MET A 60 -14.50 -3.19 -11.79
CA MET A 60 -15.24 -2.91 -13.01
C MET A 60 -14.47 -1.92 -13.93
N PHE A 61 -13.90 -0.86 -13.34
CA PHE A 61 -13.09 0.10 -14.07
C PHE A 61 -11.84 -0.55 -14.67
N VAL A 62 -11.11 -1.33 -13.86
CA VAL A 62 -9.92 -2.06 -14.29
C VAL A 62 -10.24 -3.03 -15.42
N ALA A 63 -11.35 -3.77 -15.33
CA ALA A 63 -11.76 -4.70 -16.38
C ALA A 63 -12.04 -3.99 -17.71
N ILE A 64 -12.77 -2.87 -17.67
CA ILE A 64 -13.07 -2.09 -18.88
C ILE A 64 -11.78 -1.52 -19.49
N LEU A 65 -10.94 -0.86 -18.66
CA LEU A 65 -9.72 -0.23 -19.17
C LEU A 65 -8.72 -1.28 -19.67
N PHE A 66 -8.64 -2.45 -19.04
CA PHE A 66 -7.82 -3.56 -19.50
C PHE A 66 -8.17 -3.97 -20.95
N VAL A 67 -9.46 -4.13 -21.24
CA VAL A 67 -9.93 -4.46 -22.59
C VAL A 67 -9.62 -3.32 -23.58
N VAL A 68 -9.83 -2.06 -23.19
CA VAL A 68 -9.49 -0.90 -24.01
C VAL A 68 -8.00 -0.84 -24.33
N LEU A 69 -7.13 -1.12 -23.36
CA LEU A 69 -5.67 -1.14 -23.57
C LEU A 69 -5.22 -2.27 -24.49
N ILE A 70 -5.82 -3.46 -24.37
CA ILE A 70 -5.51 -4.59 -25.29
C ILE A 70 -5.84 -4.22 -26.75
N ILE A 71 -7.01 -3.65 -26.97
CA ILE A 71 -7.51 -3.35 -28.33
C ILE A 71 -6.84 -2.09 -28.89
N GLY A 72 -6.66 -1.06 -28.05
CA GLY A 72 -6.22 0.27 -28.47
C GLY A 72 -4.70 0.45 -28.52
N ILE A 73 -3.94 -0.32 -27.73
CA ILE A 73 -2.48 -0.16 -27.63
C ILE A 73 -1.80 -1.51 -27.89
N ASN A 74 -1.63 -2.32 -26.86
CA ASN A 74 -1.08 -3.67 -26.93
C ASN A 74 -1.31 -4.44 -25.63
N TRP A 75 -1.15 -5.76 -25.68
CA TRP A 75 -1.37 -6.63 -24.53
C TRP A 75 -0.31 -6.47 -23.40
N GLN A 76 0.93 -6.07 -23.73
CA GLN A 76 1.99 -5.86 -22.75
C GLN A 76 1.67 -4.66 -21.83
N THR A 77 1.21 -3.54 -22.43
CA THR A 77 0.76 -2.36 -21.67
C THR A 77 -0.45 -2.70 -20.80
N ALA A 78 -1.39 -3.51 -21.31
CA ALA A 78 -2.56 -3.94 -20.54
C ALA A 78 -2.16 -4.81 -19.33
N ILE A 79 -1.20 -5.72 -19.48
CA ILE A 79 -0.66 -6.52 -18.36
C ILE A 79 0.06 -5.60 -17.36
N SER A 80 0.89 -4.66 -17.84
CA SER A 80 1.57 -3.70 -16.96
C SER A 80 0.59 -2.88 -16.13
N PHE A 81 -0.51 -2.44 -16.74
CA PHE A 81 -1.62 -1.77 -16.05
C PHE A 81 -2.24 -2.67 -14.97
N LEU A 82 -2.52 -3.94 -15.29
CA LEU A 82 -3.13 -4.88 -14.34
C LEU A 82 -2.24 -5.14 -13.12
N VAL A 83 -0.92 -5.25 -13.34
CA VAL A 83 0.06 -5.37 -12.24
C VAL A 83 0.07 -4.11 -11.38
N GLY A 84 0.02 -2.92 -12.00
CA GLY A 84 -0.09 -1.64 -11.28
C GLY A 84 -1.34 -1.57 -10.42
N ALA A 85 -2.51 -1.88 -11.00
CA ALA A 85 -3.78 -1.91 -10.28
C ALA A 85 -3.77 -2.88 -9.09
N LEU A 86 -3.17 -4.07 -9.26
CA LEU A 86 -3.02 -5.04 -8.18
C LEU A 86 -2.12 -4.51 -7.06
N PHE A 87 -0.97 -3.93 -7.39
CA PHE A 87 -0.04 -3.38 -6.40
C PHE A 87 -0.62 -2.18 -5.68
N SER A 88 -1.35 -1.32 -6.38
CA SER A 88 -2.10 -0.19 -5.82
C SER A 88 -3.14 -0.66 -4.81
N ALA A 89 -3.96 -1.65 -5.18
CA ALA A 89 -4.95 -2.25 -4.29
C ALA A 89 -4.33 -2.89 -3.04
N LEU A 90 -3.23 -3.63 -3.20
CA LEU A 90 -2.51 -4.25 -2.08
C LEU A 90 -1.94 -3.19 -1.14
N ALA A 91 -1.29 -2.14 -1.66
CA ALA A 91 -0.74 -1.05 -0.85
C ALA A 91 -1.84 -0.32 -0.07
N GLY A 92 -2.98 -0.04 -0.71
CA GLY A 92 -4.16 0.56 -0.08
C GLY A 92 -4.74 -0.31 1.03
N TYR A 93 -4.89 -1.61 0.80
CA TYR A 93 -5.38 -2.55 1.79
C TYR A 93 -4.48 -2.62 3.03
N PHE A 94 -3.18 -2.83 2.83
CA PHE A 94 -2.22 -2.89 3.94
C PHE A 94 -2.12 -1.55 4.67
N GLY A 95 -2.09 -0.45 3.93
CA GLY A 95 -2.05 0.90 4.49
C GLY A 95 -3.26 1.18 5.39
N MET A 96 -4.47 0.93 4.90
CA MET A 96 -5.71 1.12 5.67
C MET A 96 -5.76 0.26 6.93
N LYS A 97 -5.38 -1.03 6.81
CA LYS A 97 -5.38 -1.95 7.95
C LYS A 97 -4.40 -1.53 9.04
N VAL A 98 -3.23 -1.02 8.68
CA VAL A 98 -2.25 -0.53 9.67
C VAL A 98 -2.66 0.84 10.23
N ALA A 99 -3.22 1.72 9.40
CA ALA A 99 -3.68 3.04 9.83
C ALA A 99 -4.81 2.94 10.87
N THR A 100 -5.80 2.06 10.68
CA THR A 100 -6.88 1.84 11.66
C THR A 100 -6.33 1.32 13.00
N LYS A 101 -5.36 0.41 12.96
CA LYS A 101 -4.69 -0.08 14.16
C LYS A 101 -3.85 0.98 14.86
N ALA A 102 -3.14 1.82 14.11
CA ALA A 102 -2.33 2.91 14.65
C ALA A 102 -3.19 3.97 15.35
N ASN A 103 -4.41 4.19 14.88
CA ASN A 103 -5.30 5.24 15.35
C ASN A 103 -5.57 5.17 16.85
N VAL A 104 -6.10 4.04 17.33
CA VAL A 104 -6.40 3.84 18.77
C VAL A 104 -5.13 3.85 19.61
N ARG A 105 -4.03 3.31 19.12
CA ARG A 105 -2.74 3.27 19.83
C ARG A 105 -2.13 4.67 19.97
N THR A 106 -2.31 5.51 18.96
CA THR A 106 -1.93 6.92 19.01
C THR A 106 -2.72 7.66 20.08
N ALA A 107 -4.03 7.44 20.14
CA ALA A 107 -4.90 8.06 21.13
C ALA A 107 -4.51 7.62 22.57
N ASN A 108 -4.28 6.32 22.77
CA ASN A 108 -3.85 5.80 24.08
C ASN A 108 -2.48 6.35 24.48
N ALA A 109 -1.51 6.36 23.57
CA ALA A 109 -0.19 6.91 23.85
C ALA A 109 -0.22 8.40 24.18
N ALA A 110 -1.11 9.17 23.54
CA ALA A 110 -1.31 10.58 23.88
C ALA A 110 -1.82 10.79 25.32
N MET A 111 -2.66 9.89 25.80
CA MET A 111 -3.22 9.94 27.16
C MET A 111 -2.21 9.50 28.23
N GLU A 112 -1.48 8.42 27.98
CA GLU A 112 -0.68 7.73 29.01
C GLU A 112 0.82 8.02 28.91
N GLU A 113 1.37 8.19 27.70
CA GLU A 113 2.82 8.27 27.45
C GLU A 113 3.26 9.63 26.89
N GLY A 114 2.30 10.48 26.55
CA GLY A 114 2.52 11.84 26.06
C GLY A 114 2.66 11.99 24.54
N MET A 115 2.70 13.25 24.09
CA MET A 115 2.61 13.62 22.68
C MET A 115 3.72 13.04 21.81
N ASN A 116 4.95 12.96 22.28
CA ASN A 116 6.07 12.46 21.50
C ASN A 116 5.88 10.97 21.12
N LYS A 117 5.35 10.17 22.03
CA LYS A 117 5.05 8.76 21.75
C LYS A 117 3.89 8.61 20.79
N ALA A 118 2.83 9.40 20.99
CA ALA A 118 1.67 9.42 20.11
C ALA A 118 2.07 9.76 18.67
N LEU A 119 2.86 10.82 18.49
CA LEU A 119 3.37 11.22 17.17
C LEU A 119 4.22 10.12 16.53
N ASN A 120 5.08 9.46 17.30
CA ASN A 120 5.90 8.36 16.77
C ASN A 120 5.03 7.20 16.23
N ILE A 121 3.95 6.84 16.93
CA ILE A 121 3.01 5.80 16.45
C ILE A 121 2.26 6.28 15.21
N ALA A 122 1.75 7.50 15.21
CA ALA A 122 1.03 8.07 14.08
C ALA A 122 1.90 8.14 12.81
N PHE A 123 3.13 8.67 12.92
CA PHE A 123 4.10 8.70 11.81
C PHE A 123 4.52 7.30 11.35
N SER A 124 4.65 6.35 12.28
CA SER A 124 4.92 4.97 11.92
C SER A 124 3.80 4.38 11.07
N GLY A 125 2.53 4.66 11.40
CA GLY A 125 1.36 4.25 10.61
C GLY A 125 1.40 4.81 9.18
N GLY A 126 1.65 6.11 9.02
CA GLY A 126 1.81 6.74 7.70
C GLY A 126 3.01 6.19 6.92
N SER A 127 4.13 5.93 7.62
CA SER A 127 5.34 5.35 7.01
C SER A 127 5.09 3.96 6.43
N VAL A 128 4.24 3.14 7.06
CA VAL A 128 3.91 1.80 6.52
C VAL A 128 3.23 1.93 5.17
N MET A 129 2.23 2.80 5.05
CA MET A 129 1.55 3.02 3.77
C MET A 129 2.52 3.59 2.72
N GLY A 130 3.25 4.66 3.04
CA GLY A 130 4.17 5.30 2.11
C GLY A 130 5.27 4.35 1.61
N MET A 131 5.90 3.60 2.50
CA MET A 131 6.94 2.63 2.13
C MET A 131 6.39 1.42 1.37
N SER A 132 5.15 1.02 1.63
CA SER A 132 4.49 -0.04 0.85
C SER A 132 4.22 0.42 -0.59
N VAL A 133 3.70 1.63 -0.78
CA VAL A 133 3.48 2.20 -2.12
C VAL A 133 4.78 2.33 -2.88
N VAL A 134 5.80 2.97 -2.27
CA VAL A 134 7.12 3.16 -2.91
C VAL A 134 7.80 1.81 -3.19
N GLY A 135 7.77 0.89 -2.23
CA GLY A 135 8.41 -0.42 -2.38
C GLY A 135 7.78 -1.25 -3.49
N LEU A 136 6.45 -1.38 -3.51
CA LEU A 136 5.72 -2.07 -4.57
C LEU A 136 5.89 -1.37 -5.92
N GLY A 137 5.83 -0.03 -5.95
CA GLY A 137 6.02 0.77 -7.15
C GLY A 137 7.39 0.53 -7.80
N ILE A 138 8.47 0.64 -7.01
CA ILE A 138 9.84 0.42 -7.52
C ILE A 138 10.02 -1.04 -7.99
N ILE A 139 9.55 -2.02 -7.23
CA ILE A 139 9.62 -3.44 -7.61
C ILE A 139 8.85 -3.68 -8.90
N GLY A 140 7.61 -3.18 -8.99
CA GLY A 140 6.75 -3.37 -10.16
C GLY A 140 7.37 -2.77 -11.43
N VAL A 141 7.79 -1.52 -11.38
CA VAL A 141 8.45 -0.84 -12.51
C VAL A 141 9.72 -1.59 -12.92
N SER A 142 10.56 -2.00 -11.94
CA SER A 142 11.82 -2.68 -12.23
C SER A 142 11.59 -4.04 -12.90
N ILE A 143 10.68 -4.85 -12.36
CA ILE A 143 10.37 -6.17 -12.93
C ILE A 143 9.78 -6.03 -14.33
N LEU A 144 8.83 -5.11 -14.52
CA LEU A 144 8.20 -4.89 -15.82
C LEU A 144 9.20 -4.39 -16.86
N TYR A 145 10.13 -3.51 -16.48
CA TYR A 145 11.16 -3.04 -17.39
C TYR A 145 12.19 -4.13 -17.76
N ILE A 146 12.48 -5.05 -16.84
CA ILE A 146 13.34 -6.22 -17.14
C ILE A 146 12.63 -7.17 -18.13
N LEU A 147 11.32 -7.37 -17.99
CA LEU A 147 10.54 -8.25 -18.85
C LEU A 147 10.23 -7.60 -20.22
N PHE A 148 9.96 -6.32 -20.19
CA PHE A 148 9.59 -5.50 -21.35
C PHE A 148 10.45 -4.23 -21.37
N PRO A 149 11.63 -4.24 -22.00
CA PRO A 149 12.56 -3.11 -21.99
C PRO A 149 12.10 -1.95 -22.88
N ASP A 150 10.84 -1.54 -22.72
CA ASP A 150 10.20 -0.43 -23.41
C ASP A 150 9.49 0.47 -22.39
N PRO A 151 9.94 1.74 -22.22
CA PRO A 151 9.31 2.69 -21.31
C PRO A 151 7.82 2.91 -21.58
N ALA A 152 7.37 2.81 -22.86
CA ALA A 152 5.97 2.98 -23.22
C ALA A 152 5.09 1.87 -22.59
N ILE A 153 5.58 0.63 -22.56
CA ILE A 153 4.89 -0.50 -21.92
C ILE A 153 4.81 -0.30 -20.41
N VAL A 154 5.92 0.13 -19.80
CA VAL A 154 6.00 0.35 -18.33
C VAL A 154 5.09 1.50 -17.90
N THR A 155 4.82 2.47 -18.76
CA THR A 155 3.84 3.55 -18.49
C THR A 155 2.45 2.98 -18.14
N GLY A 156 2.08 1.83 -18.71
CA GLY A 156 0.87 1.10 -18.35
C GLY A 156 0.75 0.81 -16.84
N PHE A 157 1.85 0.49 -16.16
CA PHE A 157 1.87 0.28 -14.71
C PHE A 157 1.48 1.54 -13.93
N GLY A 158 1.89 2.72 -14.40
CA GLY A 158 1.53 3.99 -13.78
C GLY A 158 0.06 4.41 -13.97
N LEU A 159 -0.67 3.75 -14.89
CA LEU A 159 -2.11 3.94 -15.07
C LEU A 159 -2.95 3.14 -14.06
N GLY A 160 -2.39 2.09 -13.47
CA GLY A 160 -3.02 1.20 -12.48
C GLY A 160 -2.66 1.57 -11.06
#